data_07a11f049e3343527f1de44ca0bf55ab
#
_entry.id   07a11f049e3343527f1de44ca0bf55ab
#
_cell.length_a   1.000
_cell.length_b   1.000
_cell.length_c   1.000
_cell.angle_alpha   90.00
_cell.angle_beta   90.00
_cell.angle_gamma   90.00
#
_symmetry.space_group_name_H-M   'P 1'
#
loop_
_entity.id
_entity.type
_entity.pdbx_description
1 polymer ?
#
loop_
_entity_poly.entity_id
_entity_poly.type
_entity_poly.pdbx_seq_one_letter_code
_entity_poly.pdbx_strand_id
1 'polypeptide(L)'
;SPSWRPSAGSTSPSPSSSAYSTGSNVQALQTTATFDSVTDEFIIDTPNNGAIKWWIGNSALHGKFATVFARLILPLQGKGGEPADMGIHAFIVPIRDLETHAVLPGIEINDCGHKIGLNGVDNGALRFRSVRIPRDNLLNRFGDVARDGKYTSSLPTINKRFAATLGELVGGRVSLAYSSVGILKVAVTIAVRYALLRQQFGPPKQPEISVLDYQSHQHKLMPMLASAYAFHFARRYLVDKYSEMKKTNDEDISADVHVLSSGLKSYITSYTAKSISICRESCGGHGYAAVNRFGGLRNDHDIFQTFEGDNTVLLQQVAGDLLKQYQQKFKGGTLSVTWNYLRDSMSTYLSQPNPVTARWEGEDHLRDPKFQLDAFRYRTSRLLHSVAARLQKHMKTLGGFGAWNRCLNHLLTLAESHVEAVILARFIEAVKSCPDAKTREVLKLVRDLYALDRIWKDIGTYRNVDYVAPNKAKAIHKLVDYLSYQVRLVARELVDAFDLPDEVIRAPIGMQLEAYAQYTQCVGF
;
A
#
# COMPACT_ATOMS: atom_id res chain seq x y z
N SER A 1 -25.47 28.76 3.88
CA SER A 1 -25.59 27.30 3.71
C SER A 1 -26.85 26.95 2.93
N PRO A 2 -26.73 26.42 1.70
CA PRO A 2 -27.83 25.75 1.03
C PRO A 2 -27.82 24.28 1.45
N SER A 3 -28.90 23.86 2.13
CA SER A 3 -29.21 22.49 2.49
C SER A 3 -29.52 21.67 1.25
N TRP A 4 -28.68 20.70 0.94
CA TRP A 4 -28.94 19.68 -0.08
C TRP A 4 -29.97 18.69 0.46
N ARG A 5 -31.19 18.65 -0.11
CA ARG A 5 -32.18 17.60 0.12
C ARG A 5 -32.34 16.81 -1.19
N PRO A 6 -32.25 15.48 -1.18
CA PRO A 6 -32.62 14.70 -2.35
C PRO A 6 -34.14 14.73 -2.54
N SER A 7 -34.61 15.09 -3.74
CA SER A 7 -35.99 14.95 -4.13
C SER A 7 -36.35 13.47 -4.27
N ALA A 8 -37.34 13.02 -3.50
CA ALA A 8 -37.95 11.71 -3.63
C ALA A 8 -38.73 11.61 -4.92
N GLY A 9 -38.14 10.97 -5.92
CA GLY A 9 -38.83 10.48 -7.14
C GLY A 9 -38.71 8.97 -7.17
N SER A 10 -39.83 8.30 -6.96
CA SER A 10 -39.98 6.84 -7.01
C SER A 10 -39.74 6.30 -8.41
N THR A 11 -38.56 5.69 -8.64
CA THR A 11 -38.40 4.64 -9.66
C THR A 11 -37.49 3.58 -9.05
N SER A 12 -37.98 2.34 -9.08
CA SER A 12 -37.23 1.15 -8.63
C SER A 12 -35.85 1.10 -9.28
N PRO A 13 -34.77 0.83 -8.53
CA PRO A 13 -33.45 0.74 -9.12
C PRO A 13 -33.36 -0.51 -10.00
N SER A 14 -33.08 -0.31 -11.29
CA SER A 14 -32.57 -1.38 -12.12
C SER A 14 -31.21 -1.86 -11.60
N PRO A 15 -30.85 -3.15 -11.72
CA PRO A 15 -29.64 -3.72 -11.12
C PRO A 15 -28.29 -3.22 -11.70
N SER A 16 -28.28 -2.12 -12.44
CA SER A 16 -27.10 -1.52 -13.08
C SER A 16 -26.64 -0.19 -12.49
N SER A 17 -27.16 0.25 -11.34
CA SER A 17 -26.68 1.46 -10.67
C SER A 17 -25.42 1.20 -9.87
N SER A 18 -24.38 0.67 -10.51
CA SER A 18 -23.08 0.59 -9.92
C SER A 18 -22.36 1.93 -10.05
N ALA A 19 -22.18 2.55 -8.91
CA ALA A 19 -21.15 3.49 -8.52
C ALA A 19 -20.63 4.50 -9.56
N TYR A 20 -20.83 5.74 -9.27
CA TYR A 20 -20.07 6.88 -9.75
C TYR A 20 -18.56 6.60 -9.63
N SER A 21 -17.86 6.48 -10.71
CA SER A 21 -16.43 6.27 -10.93
C SER A 21 -16.04 4.86 -11.39
N THR A 22 -14.90 4.79 -12.01
CA THR A 22 -14.31 3.54 -12.53
C THR A 22 -13.99 2.51 -11.45
N GLY A 23 -13.93 2.89 -10.18
CA GLY A 23 -13.60 1.99 -9.08
C GLY A 23 -12.35 1.15 -9.36
N SER A 24 -12.27 -0.03 -8.76
CA SER A 24 -11.15 -0.97 -8.96
C SER A 24 -11.19 -1.69 -10.31
N ASN A 25 -12.35 -1.75 -10.99
CA ASN A 25 -12.49 -2.42 -12.29
C ASN A 25 -12.26 -1.45 -13.47
N VAL A 26 -11.04 -0.98 -13.60
CA VAL A 26 -10.66 0.00 -14.65
C VAL A 26 -10.87 -0.55 -16.07
N GLN A 27 -10.82 -1.87 -16.28
CA GLN A 27 -11.09 -2.47 -17.59
C GLN A 27 -12.54 -2.26 -18.07
N ALA A 28 -13.48 -2.09 -17.15
CA ALA A 28 -14.89 -1.85 -17.45
C ALA A 28 -15.24 -0.36 -17.60
N LEU A 29 -14.25 0.52 -17.75
CA LEU A 29 -14.44 1.95 -17.96
C LEU A 29 -15.31 2.19 -19.19
N GLN A 30 -16.34 3.05 -19.05
CA GLN A 30 -17.36 3.28 -20.07
C GLN A 30 -17.18 4.59 -20.84
N THR A 31 -16.41 5.56 -20.33
CA THR A 31 -16.07 6.78 -21.08
C THR A 31 -15.43 6.39 -22.41
N THR A 32 -15.91 6.92 -23.52
CA THR A 32 -15.42 6.63 -24.87
C THR A 32 -14.60 7.77 -25.43
N ALA A 33 -13.71 7.43 -26.37
CA ALA A 33 -13.02 8.33 -27.28
C ALA A 33 -13.23 7.78 -28.70
N THR A 34 -14.19 8.33 -29.42
CA THR A 34 -14.54 7.88 -30.78
C THR A 34 -13.77 8.73 -31.79
N PHE A 35 -13.02 8.08 -32.69
CA PHE A 35 -12.29 8.77 -33.75
C PHE A 35 -13.19 9.22 -34.87
N ASP A 36 -13.09 10.50 -35.26
CA ASP A 36 -13.75 11.08 -36.39
C ASP A 36 -12.72 11.38 -37.49
N SER A 37 -12.65 10.54 -38.52
CA SER A 37 -11.69 10.68 -39.62
C SER A 37 -11.96 11.86 -40.54
N VAL A 38 -13.16 12.44 -40.51
CA VAL A 38 -13.52 13.60 -41.34
C VAL A 38 -12.89 14.88 -40.77
N THR A 39 -12.89 15.02 -39.45
CA THR A 39 -12.35 16.21 -38.78
C THR A 39 -10.97 16.00 -38.19
N ASP A 40 -10.41 14.77 -38.23
CA ASP A 40 -9.14 14.36 -37.62
C ASP A 40 -9.13 14.59 -36.08
N GLU A 41 -10.24 14.23 -35.40
CA GLU A 41 -10.48 14.50 -34.00
C GLU A 41 -10.95 13.24 -33.25
N PHE A 42 -10.76 13.23 -31.92
CA PHE A 42 -11.46 12.33 -31.02
C PHE A 42 -12.64 13.02 -30.34
N ILE A 43 -13.75 12.31 -30.21
CA ILE A 43 -14.94 12.73 -29.47
C ILE A 43 -14.93 12.01 -28.13
N ILE A 44 -14.68 12.74 -27.05
CA ILE A 44 -14.70 12.21 -25.68
C ILE A 44 -16.12 12.32 -25.13
N ASP A 45 -16.69 11.20 -24.71
CA ASP A 45 -18.06 11.18 -24.19
C ASP A 45 -18.21 10.34 -22.91
N THR A 46 -19.03 10.85 -21.98
CA THR A 46 -19.44 10.18 -20.75
C THR A 46 -20.89 9.70 -20.93
N PRO A 47 -21.14 8.43 -21.31
CA PRO A 47 -22.43 7.98 -21.80
C PRO A 47 -23.54 7.99 -20.73
N ASN A 48 -23.20 7.91 -19.46
CA ASN A 48 -24.17 7.87 -18.35
C ASN A 48 -23.53 8.34 -17.04
N ASN A 49 -24.33 8.46 -15.97
CA ASN A 49 -23.85 8.90 -14.66
C ASN A 49 -22.82 7.95 -14.02
N GLY A 50 -22.89 6.64 -14.31
CA GLY A 50 -21.91 5.66 -13.85
C GLY A 50 -20.52 5.80 -14.48
N ALA A 51 -20.41 6.56 -15.58
CA ALA A 51 -19.14 6.83 -16.27
C ALA A 51 -18.50 8.17 -15.86
N ILE A 52 -19.11 8.95 -14.97
CA ILE A 52 -18.54 10.19 -14.43
C ILE A 52 -17.22 9.88 -13.73
N LYS A 53 -16.19 10.64 -14.04
CA LYS A 53 -14.87 10.52 -13.41
C LYS A 53 -14.87 11.29 -12.10
N TRP A 54 -14.75 10.55 -10.99
CA TRP A 54 -14.83 11.10 -9.64
C TRP A 54 -13.46 11.14 -8.97
N TRP A 55 -13.22 12.05 -8.04
CA TRP A 55 -11.99 12.22 -7.28
C TRP A 55 -10.78 12.68 -8.12
N ILE A 56 -11.02 13.42 -9.20
CA ILE A 56 -9.92 13.89 -10.06
C ILE A 56 -9.22 15.06 -9.38
N GLY A 57 -7.95 14.85 -9.00
CA GLY A 57 -7.13 15.88 -8.36
C GLY A 57 -6.93 17.11 -9.24
N ASN A 58 -6.97 18.28 -8.62
CA ASN A 58 -6.84 19.61 -9.24
C ASN A 58 -7.94 19.98 -10.25
N SER A 59 -8.96 19.13 -10.46
CA SER A 59 -9.94 19.38 -11.52
C SER A 59 -11.07 20.32 -11.10
N ALA A 60 -11.37 20.43 -9.79
CA ALA A 60 -12.44 21.29 -9.32
C ALA A 60 -12.12 22.77 -9.50
N LEU A 61 -10.88 23.20 -9.25
CA LEU A 61 -10.49 24.62 -9.25
C LEU A 61 -9.34 24.94 -10.22
N HIS A 62 -8.23 24.19 -10.19
CA HIS A 62 -6.96 24.65 -10.75
C HIS A 62 -6.57 24.03 -12.09
N GLY A 63 -6.96 22.79 -12.37
CA GLY A 63 -6.55 22.06 -13.57
C GLY A 63 -7.08 22.69 -14.86
N LYS A 64 -6.19 22.91 -15.82
CA LYS A 64 -6.53 23.38 -17.18
C LYS A 64 -6.61 22.23 -18.18
N PHE A 65 -5.90 21.12 -17.89
CA PHE A 65 -5.90 19.89 -18.67
C PHE A 65 -6.19 18.69 -17.77
N ALA A 66 -6.82 17.68 -18.34
CA ALA A 66 -6.99 16.38 -17.69
C ALA A 66 -6.41 15.28 -18.57
N THR A 67 -5.68 14.35 -17.96
CA THR A 67 -5.36 13.06 -18.60
C THR A 67 -6.57 12.16 -18.43
N VAL A 68 -7.27 11.90 -19.52
CA VAL A 68 -8.52 11.13 -19.53
C VAL A 68 -8.27 9.74 -20.08
N PHE A 69 -8.47 8.72 -19.25
CA PHE A 69 -8.55 7.34 -19.74
C PHE A 69 -9.94 7.10 -20.31
N ALA A 70 -9.98 6.70 -21.58
CA ALA A 70 -11.21 6.42 -22.31
C ALA A 70 -11.05 5.19 -23.22
N ARG A 71 -12.16 4.56 -23.53
CA ARG A 71 -12.24 3.43 -24.46
C ARG A 71 -12.17 3.95 -25.89
N LEU A 72 -11.08 3.62 -26.58
CA LEU A 72 -10.88 4.05 -27.96
C LEU A 72 -11.78 3.25 -28.90
N ILE A 73 -12.66 3.95 -29.59
CA ILE A 73 -13.60 3.40 -30.58
C ILE A 73 -13.22 3.91 -31.97
N LEU A 74 -12.98 2.98 -32.90
CA LEU A 74 -12.70 3.28 -34.30
C LEU A 74 -13.90 2.88 -35.15
N PRO A 75 -14.64 3.83 -35.73
CA PRO A 75 -15.71 3.53 -36.65
C PRO A 75 -15.20 2.76 -37.87
N LEU A 76 -15.97 1.83 -38.38
CA LEU A 76 -15.68 1.08 -39.62
C LEU A 76 -14.50 0.10 -39.61
N GLN A 77 -13.83 -0.15 -38.47
CA GLN A 77 -12.71 -1.09 -38.38
C GLN A 77 -13.06 -2.45 -37.75
N GLY A 78 -14.28 -2.64 -37.30
CA GLY A 78 -14.80 -3.93 -36.84
C GLY A 78 -15.16 -4.87 -37.99
N LYS A 79 -15.37 -6.16 -37.67
CA LYS A 79 -15.83 -7.16 -38.62
C LYS A 79 -17.20 -6.73 -39.19
N GLY A 80 -17.30 -6.63 -40.50
CA GLY A 80 -18.54 -6.22 -41.19
C GLY A 80 -18.78 -4.71 -41.21
N GLY A 81 -17.79 -3.86 -40.91
CA GLY A 81 -17.94 -2.40 -40.86
C GLY A 81 -18.48 -1.85 -39.54
N GLU A 82 -18.55 -2.69 -38.49
CA GLU A 82 -18.94 -2.27 -37.15
C GLU A 82 -17.82 -1.46 -36.47
N PRO A 83 -18.14 -0.62 -35.45
CA PRO A 83 -17.15 0.07 -34.66
C PRO A 83 -16.23 -0.93 -33.91
N ALA A 84 -14.91 -0.70 -33.95
CA ALA A 84 -13.94 -1.53 -33.27
C ALA A 84 -13.54 -0.91 -31.93
N ASP A 85 -13.67 -1.67 -30.84
CA ASP A 85 -13.15 -1.32 -29.52
C ASP A 85 -11.68 -1.71 -29.39
N MET A 86 -10.80 -0.73 -29.31
CA MET A 86 -9.34 -0.92 -29.20
C MET A 86 -8.86 -1.00 -27.75
N GLY A 87 -9.76 -0.92 -26.77
CA GLY A 87 -9.46 -0.89 -25.34
C GLY A 87 -9.16 0.52 -24.83
N ILE A 88 -8.66 0.58 -23.59
CA ILE A 88 -8.45 1.84 -22.89
C ILE A 88 -7.15 2.51 -23.34
N HIS A 89 -7.26 3.78 -23.68
CA HIS A 89 -6.15 4.68 -24.04
C HIS A 89 -6.22 5.95 -23.21
N ALA A 90 -5.15 6.71 -23.17
CA ALA A 90 -5.04 7.97 -22.43
C ALA A 90 -5.02 9.16 -23.41
N PHE A 91 -5.76 10.20 -23.08
CA PHE A 91 -5.93 11.41 -23.90
C PHE A 91 -5.68 12.65 -23.06
N ILE A 92 -5.04 13.67 -23.64
CA ILE A 92 -4.94 15.00 -23.03
C ILE A 92 -6.15 15.81 -23.43
N VAL A 93 -7.01 16.14 -22.50
CA VAL A 93 -8.25 16.89 -22.73
C VAL A 93 -8.13 18.25 -22.05
N PRO A 94 -8.13 19.37 -22.79
CA PRO A 94 -8.30 20.70 -22.20
C PRO A 94 -9.65 20.77 -21.49
N ILE A 95 -9.68 21.23 -20.24
CA ILE A 95 -10.92 21.35 -19.46
C ILE A 95 -11.26 22.78 -19.09
N ARG A 96 -10.28 23.69 -19.18
CA ARG A 96 -10.47 25.13 -18.98
C ARG A 96 -9.71 25.93 -20.00
N ASP A 97 -10.24 27.09 -20.32
CA ASP A 97 -9.56 28.10 -21.11
C ASP A 97 -8.29 28.60 -20.42
N LEU A 98 -7.22 28.82 -21.18
CA LEU A 98 -5.90 29.14 -20.64
C LEU A 98 -5.80 30.56 -20.10
N GLU A 99 -6.58 31.50 -20.65
CA GLU A 99 -6.55 32.91 -20.28
C GLU A 99 -7.63 33.23 -19.24
N THR A 100 -8.87 32.87 -19.53
CA THR A 100 -10.03 33.21 -18.69
C THR A 100 -10.27 32.24 -17.55
N HIS A 101 -9.68 31.05 -17.63
CA HIS A 101 -9.89 29.94 -16.68
C HIS A 101 -11.34 29.40 -16.67
N ALA A 102 -12.19 29.85 -17.57
CA ALA A 102 -13.55 29.36 -17.72
C ALA A 102 -13.58 27.88 -18.14
N VAL A 103 -14.55 27.13 -17.63
CA VAL A 103 -14.75 25.74 -18.06
C VAL A 103 -15.14 25.72 -19.53
N LEU A 104 -14.50 24.85 -20.32
CA LEU A 104 -14.74 24.75 -21.75
C LEU A 104 -16.11 24.10 -22.08
N PRO A 105 -16.71 24.41 -23.24
CA PRO A 105 -17.98 23.83 -23.65
C PRO A 105 -17.97 22.29 -23.68
N GLY A 106 -19.08 21.70 -23.27
CA GLY A 106 -19.24 20.23 -23.23
C GLY A 106 -18.59 19.58 -21.99
N ILE A 107 -17.96 20.34 -21.11
CA ILE A 107 -17.34 19.83 -19.89
C ILE A 107 -18.14 20.28 -18.67
N GLU A 108 -18.50 19.34 -17.82
CA GLU A 108 -19.11 19.62 -16.52
C GLU A 108 -18.12 19.26 -15.42
N ILE A 109 -17.87 20.21 -14.51
CA ILE A 109 -16.97 20.04 -13.37
C ILE A 109 -17.73 20.37 -12.10
N ASN A 110 -17.75 19.43 -11.16
CA ASN A 110 -18.32 19.64 -9.82
C ASN A 110 -17.26 19.36 -8.76
N ASP A 111 -17.21 20.21 -7.73
CA ASP A 111 -16.34 19.99 -6.58
C ASP A 111 -16.86 18.81 -5.76
N CYS A 112 -15.97 17.87 -5.37
CA CYS A 112 -16.32 16.72 -4.54
C CYS A 112 -16.58 17.10 -3.06
N GLY A 113 -16.34 18.34 -2.68
CA GLY A 113 -16.57 18.86 -1.33
C GLY A 113 -15.45 18.57 -0.33
N HIS A 114 -15.71 18.92 0.92
CA HIS A 114 -14.76 18.73 2.01
C HIS A 114 -14.54 17.24 2.30
N LYS A 115 -13.27 16.85 2.44
CA LYS A 115 -12.83 15.47 2.65
C LYS A 115 -12.38 15.24 4.10
N ILE A 116 -12.21 14.00 4.49
CA ILE A 116 -11.64 13.64 5.80
C ILE A 116 -10.24 14.23 5.98
N GLY A 117 -9.41 14.21 4.93
CA GLY A 117 -8.06 14.76 4.90
C GLY A 117 -7.66 15.25 3.51
N LEU A 118 -6.42 15.69 3.37
CA LEU A 118 -5.84 16.22 2.13
C LEU A 118 -6.68 17.37 1.51
N ASN A 119 -7.28 18.21 2.34
CA ASN A 119 -8.14 19.30 1.87
C ASN A 119 -7.39 20.45 1.16
N GLY A 120 -6.05 20.43 1.21
CA GLY A 120 -5.23 21.34 0.41
C GLY A 120 -5.19 21.00 -1.09
N VAL A 121 -5.66 19.80 -1.48
CA VAL A 121 -5.82 19.39 -2.88
C VAL A 121 -7.31 19.42 -3.21
N ASP A 122 -7.70 20.20 -4.22
CA ASP A 122 -9.06 20.16 -4.75
C ASP A 122 -9.30 18.86 -5.52
N ASN A 123 -10.51 18.33 -5.41
CA ASN A 123 -10.95 17.15 -6.15
C ASN A 123 -12.27 17.44 -6.85
N GLY A 124 -12.36 17.09 -8.13
CA GLY A 124 -13.57 17.29 -8.92
C GLY A 124 -14.13 16.01 -9.50
N ALA A 125 -15.40 16.09 -9.87
CA ALA A 125 -16.10 15.13 -10.70
C ALA A 125 -16.20 15.69 -12.12
N LEU A 126 -15.76 14.93 -13.13
CA LEU A 126 -15.71 15.34 -14.52
C LEU A 126 -16.71 14.54 -15.37
N ARG A 127 -17.49 15.23 -16.18
CA ARG A 127 -18.31 14.67 -17.24
C ARG A 127 -17.98 15.34 -18.56
N PHE A 128 -17.91 14.56 -19.62
CA PHE A 128 -17.67 15.01 -20.98
C PHE A 128 -18.92 14.74 -21.82
N ARG A 129 -19.41 15.75 -22.56
CA ARG A 129 -20.53 15.66 -23.48
C ARG A 129 -20.04 15.92 -24.89
N SER A 130 -19.66 14.85 -25.59
CA SER A 130 -19.15 14.90 -26.97
C SER A 130 -18.06 15.95 -27.19
N VAL A 131 -17.08 16.00 -26.26
CA VAL A 131 -15.96 16.96 -26.29
C VAL A 131 -14.99 16.55 -27.38
N ARG A 132 -14.74 17.46 -28.34
CA ARG A 132 -13.81 17.24 -29.44
C ARG A 132 -12.40 17.67 -29.06
N ILE A 133 -11.42 16.82 -29.37
CA ILE A 133 -10.00 17.08 -29.17
C ILE A 133 -9.21 16.65 -30.41
N PRO A 134 -8.14 17.35 -30.76
CA PRO A 134 -7.26 16.96 -31.87
C PRO A 134 -6.76 15.51 -31.72
N ARG A 135 -6.55 14.82 -32.83
CA ARG A 135 -5.98 13.46 -32.86
C ARG A 135 -4.65 13.37 -32.11
N ASP A 136 -3.82 14.41 -32.20
CA ASP A 136 -2.51 14.48 -31.57
C ASP A 136 -2.55 14.56 -30.01
N ASN A 137 -3.75 14.70 -29.43
CA ASN A 137 -3.95 14.62 -27.98
C ASN A 137 -4.00 13.18 -27.45
N LEU A 138 -3.95 12.16 -28.33
CA LEU A 138 -3.75 10.78 -27.92
C LEU A 138 -2.31 10.59 -27.36
N LEU A 139 -2.17 10.05 -26.17
CA LEU A 139 -0.89 9.60 -25.63
C LEU A 139 -0.51 8.27 -26.32
N ASN A 140 0.15 8.36 -27.45
CA ASN A 140 0.29 7.29 -28.44
C ASN A 140 1.45 6.30 -28.21
N ARG A 141 2.09 6.31 -27.05
CA ARG A 141 3.25 5.44 -26.75
C ARG A 141 2.97 3.95 -26.98
N PHE A 142 1.74 3.49 -26.66
CA PHE A 142 1.37 2.07 -26.71
C PHE A 142 0.39 1.75 -27.85
N GLY A 143 -0.11 2.75 -28.55
CA GLY A 143 -1.02 2.58 -29.68
C GLY A 143 -1.37 3.91 -30.30
N ASP A 144 -1.38 3.98 -31.62
CA ASP A 144 -1.58 5.20 -32.39
C ASP A 144 -2.68 5.03 -33.45
N VAL A 145 -3.32 6.13 -33.79
CA VAL A 145 -4.36 6.22 -34.82
C VAL A 145 -3.89 7.18 -35.93
N ALA A 146 -3.74 6.67 -37.13
CA ALA A 146 -3.42 7.50 -38.30
C ALA A 146 -4.66 8.30 -38.76
N ARG A 147 -4.47 9.32 -39.61
CA ARG A 147 -5.56 10.16 -40.14
C ARG A 147 -6.64 9.39 -40.90
N ASP A 148 -6.26 8.31 -41.56
CA ASP A 148 -7.18 7.38 -42.23
C ASP A 148 -7.94 6.45 -41.27
N GLY A 149 -7.73 6.60 -39.95
CA GLY A 149 -8.33 5.77 -38.94
C GLY A 149 -7.58 4.46 -38.67
N LYS A 150 -6.48 4.16 -39.40
CA LYS A 150 -5.73 2.92 -39.19
C LYS A 150 -5.05 2.91 -37.84
N TYR A 151 -5.31 1.85 -37.07
CA TYR A 151 -4.68 1.65 -35.76
C TYR A 151 -3.37 0.86 -35.86
N THR A 152 -2.35 1.30 -35.13
CA THR A 152 -1.06 0.61 -35.01
C THR A 152 -0.63 0.48 -33.56
N SER A 153 -0.03 -0.64 -33.19
CA SER A 153 0.53 -0.87 -31.86
C SER A 153 1.63 -1.94 -31.92
N SER A 154 2.70 -1.75 -31.17
CA SER A 154 3.72 -2.77 -30.94
C SER A 154 3.23 -3.90 -30.01
N LEU A 155 2.14 -3.67 -29.26
CA LEU A 155 1.56 -4.63 -28.33
C LEU A 155 0.34 -5.32 -28.95
N PRO A 156 0.39 -6.66 -29.14
CA PRO A 156 -0.56 -7.35 -30.02
C PRO A 156 -1.98 -7.48 -29.45
N THR A 157 -2.17 -7.35 -28.13
CA THR A 157 -3.47 -7.57 -27.50
C THR A 157 -3.90 -6.40 -26.63
N ILE A 158 -5.24 -6.20 -26.51
CA ILE A 158 -5.83 -5.19 -25.61
C ILE A 158 -5.30 -5.35 -24.19
N ASN A 159 -5.19 -6.59 -23.68
CA ASN A 159 -4.71 -6.84 -22.33
C ASN A 159 -3.24 -6.45 -22.15
N LYS A 160 -2.37 -6.65 -23.14
CA LYS A 160 -0.96 -6.21 -23.06
C LYS A 160 -0.86 -4.69 -23.09
N ARG A 161 -1.64 -4.02 -23.94
CA ARG A 161 -1.69 -2.55 -23.96
C ARG A 161 -2.19 -1.97 -22.65
N PHE A 162 -3.26 -2.55 -22.11
CA PHE A 162 -3.81 -2.16 -20.81
C PHE A 162 -2.79 -2.33 -19.68
N ALA A 163 -2.12 -3.47 -19.61
CA ALA A 163 -1.07 -3.74 -18.62
C ALA A 163 0.10 -2.73 -18.74
N ALA A 164 0.53 -2.39 -19.94
CA ALA A 164 1.57 -1.39 -20.18
C ALA A 164 1.12 0.02 -19.73
N THR A 165 -0.11 0.40 -20.05
CA THR A 165 -0.70 1.68 -19.61
C THR A 165 -0.80 1.78 -18.09
N LEU A 166 -1.22 0.70 -17.41
CA LEU A 166 -1.26 0.66 -15.94
C LEU A 166 0.13 0.58 -15.31
N GLY A 167 1.12 0.05 -16.01
CA GLY A 167 2.52 0.01 -15.55
C GLY A 167 3.07 1.40 -15.21
N GLU A 168 2.58 2.45 -15.89
CA GLU A 168 2.96 3.83 -15.57
C GLU A 168 2.39 4.32 -14.22
N LEU A 169 1.32 3.71 -13.70
CA LEU A 169 0.73 4.04 -12.40
C LEU A 169 1.47 3.41 -11.20
N VAL A 170 2.43 2.53 -11.43
CA VAL A 170 3.23 1.88 -10.36
C VAL A 170 3.98 2.92 -9.53
N GLY A 171 4.43 4.02 -10.15
CA GLY A 171 5.10 5.12 -9.46
C GLY A 171 4.28 5.72 -8.30
N GLY A 172 2.97 5.85 -8.45
CA GLY A 172 2.07 6.29 -7.39
C GLY A 172 2.10 5.35 -6.18
N ARG A 173 2.01 4.03 -6.40
CA ARG A 173 2.09 3.03 -5.31
C ARG A 173 3.43 3.07 -4.57
N VAL A 174 4.54 3.22 -5.31
CA VAL A 174 5.89 3.38 -4.72
C VAL A 174 5.94 4.63 -3.84
N SER A 175 5.40 5.75 -4.33
CA SER A 175 5.33 7.01 -3.61
C SER A 175 4.51 6.89 -2.32
N LEU A 176 3.37 6.21 -2.36
CA LEU A 176 2.51 6.02 -1.18
C LEU A 176 3.16 5.12 -0.12
N ALA A 177 3.79 4.01 -0.53
CA ALA A 177 4.56 3.17 0.39
C ALA A 177 5.68 3.97 1.04
N TYR A 178 6.39 4.79 0.26
CA TYR A 178 7.46 5.66 0.74
C TYR A 178 6.96 6.70 1.75
N SER A 179 5.89 7.43 1.42
CA SER A 179 5.31 8.49 2.24
C SER A 179 4.73 7.94 3.55
N SER A 180 4.06 6.78 3.51
CA SER A 180 3.51 6.13 4.72
C SER A 180 4.59 5.83 5.76
N VAL A 181 5.78 5.39 5.34
CA VAL A 181 6.90 5.17 6.28
C VAL A 181 7.34 6.49 6.90
N GLY A 182 7.35 7.60 6.14
CA GLY A 182 7.63 8.93 6.67
C GLY A 182 6.64 9.34 7.75
N ILE A 183 5.34 9.16 7.48
CA ILE A 183 4.26 9.45 8.43
C ILE A 183 4.36 8.58 9.68
N LEU A 184 4.65 7.28 9.52
CA LEU A 184 4.87 6.37 10.65
C LEU A 184 6.02 6.85 11.53
N LYS A 185 7.16 7.24 10.94
CA LYS A 185 8.31 7.78 11.67
C LYS A 185 7.94 9.01 12.48
N VAL A 186 7.20 9.97 11.90
CA VAL A 186 6.72 11.17 12.62
C VAL A 186 5.84 10.78 13.80
N ALA A 187 4.83 9.93 13.59
CA ALA A 187 3.91 9.51 14.65
C ALA A 187 4.62 8.78 15.80
N VAL A 188 5.53 7.86 15.47
CA VAL A 188 6.31 7.10 16.48
C VAL A 188 7.27 8.03 17.21
N THR A 189 7.93 8.97 16.53
CA THR A 189 8.83 9.95 17.17
C THR A 189 8.08 10.79 18.19
N ILE A 190 6.92 11.33 17.84
CA ILE A 190 6.07 12.11 18.76
C ILE A 190 5.71 11.26 19.99
N ALA A 191 5.23 10.04 19.78
CA ALA A 191 4.76 9.18 20.86
C ALA A 191 5.90 8.72 21.78
N VAL A 192 7.06 8.34 21.22
CA VAL A 192 8.22 7.88 22.00
C VAL A 192 8.84 9.03 22.80
N ARG A 193 9.06 10.20 22.17
CA ARG A 193 9.61 11.36 22.89
C ARG A 193 8.69 11.81 24.03
N TYR A 194 7.37 11.88 23.77
CA TYR A 194 6.41 12.16 24.84
C TYR A 194 6.45 11.11 25.95
N ALA A 195 6.45 9.83 25.60
CA ALA A 195 6.44 8.75 26.59
C ALA A 195 7.73 8.67 27.42
N LEU A 196 8.86 9.18 26.93
CA LEU A 196 10.11 9.34 27.67
C LEU A 196 10.05 10.49 28.69
N LEU A 197 9.31 11.57 28.37
CA LEU A 197 9.23 12.77 29.20
C LEU A 197 8.09 12.69 30.21
N ARG A 198 6.95 12.16 29.82
CA ARG A 198 5.76 12.07 30.66
C ARG A 198 5.94 11.06 31.77
N GLN A 199 5.75 11.49 33.01
CA GLN A 199 5.76 10.65 34.19
C GLN A 199 4.33 10.43 34.70
N GLN A 200 4.00 9.25 35.17
CA GLN A 200 2.74 8.88 35.80
C GLN A 200 2.92 7.65 36.68
N PHE A 201 2.44 7.73 37.89
CA PHE A 201 2.55 6.70 38.90
C PHE A 201 4.01 6.34 39.20
N GLY A 202 4.22 5.41 40.10
CA GLY A 202 5.54 4.94 40.50
C GLY A 202 5.43 4.03 41.71
N PRO A 203 6.54 3.51 42.24
CA PRO A 203 6.51 2.74 43.47
C PRO A 203 5.99 3.58 44.63
N PRO A 204 5.31 2.99 45.63
CA PRO A 204 4.77 3.71 46.78
C PRO A 204 5.81 4.58 47.45
N LYS A 205 5.48 5.86 47.66
CA LYS A 205 6.36 6.89 48.30
C LYS A 205 7.63 7.23 47.50
N GLN A 206 7.68 6.94 46.21
CA GLN A 206 8.75 7.32 45.30
C GLN A 206 8.21 8.27 44.22
N PRO A 207 9.10 9.00 43.51
CA PRO A 207 8.70 9.82 42.37
C PRO A 207 8.00 8.99 41.29
N GLU A 208 7.15 9.64 40.50
CA GLU A 208 6.58 9.06 39.30
C GLU A 208 7.67 8.64 38.31
N ILE A 209 7.39 7.60 37.53
CA ILE A 209 8.31 7.09 36.49
C ILE A 209 7.81 7.44 35.10
N SER A 210 8.71 7.43 34.12
CA SER A 210 8.39 7.63 32.72
C SER A 210 7.33 6.62 32.25
N VAL A 211 6.32 7.06 31.51
CA VAL A 211 5.28 6.14 31.01
C VAL A 211 5.85 5.12 30.04
N LEU A 212 7.02 5.36 29.43
CA LEU A 212 7.70 4.37 28.60
C LEU A 212 8.36 3.26 29.42
N ASP A 213 8.52 3.42 30.74
CA ASP A 213 9.05 2.38 31.61
C ASP A 213 8.02 1.29 31.95
N TYR A 214 6.75 1.54 31.66
CA TYR A 214 5.70 0.52 31.78
C TYR A 214 5.76 -0.48 30.62
N GLN A 215 5.78 -1.78 30.97
CA GLN A 215 5.82 -2.87 30.00
C GLN A 215 4.71 -2.77 28.95
N SER A 216 3.49 -2.38 29.34
CA SER A 216 2.37 -2.21 28.43
C SER A 216 2.60 -1.10 27.38
N HIS A 217 3.34 -0.04 27.73
CA HIS A 217 3.75 1.02 26.79
C HIS A 217 4.86 0.54 25.85
N GLN A 218 5.84 -0.17 26.40
CA GLN A 218 6.91 -0.79 25.62
C GLN A 218 6.36 -1.73 24.56
N HIS A 219 5.38 -2.60 24.91
CA HIS A 219 4.73 -3.52 23.99
C HIS A 219 3.94 -2.83 22.86
N LYS A 220 3.45 -1.61 23.08
CA LYS A 220 2.78 -0.82 22.03
C LYS A 220 3.78 -0.13 21.10
N LEU A 221 4.77 0.56 21.67
CA LEU A 221 5.61 1.50 20.94
C LEU A 221 6.91 0.87 20.39
N MET A 222 7.56 -0.05 21.12
CA MET A 222 8.86 -0.58 20.69
C MET A 222 8.78 -1.49 19.47
N PRO A 223 7.83 -2.43 19.35
CA PRO A 223 7.65 -3.19 18.10
C PRO A 223 7.23 -2.30 16.91
N MET A 224 6.53 -1.19 17.18
CA MET A 224 6.17 -0.23 16.15
C MET A 224 7.39 0.57 15.67
N LEU A 225 8.26 0.98 16.58
CA LEU A 225 9.54 1.59 16.25
C LEU A 225 10.40 0.63 15.42
N ALA A 226 10.48 -0.65 15.81
CA ALA A 226 11.18 -1.69 15.05
C ALA A 226 10.57 -1.88 13.65
N SER A 227 9.24 -1.82 13.52
CA SER A 227 8.55 -1.88 12.22
C SER A 227 8.86 -0.68 11.32
N ALA A 228 9.02 0.53 11.89
CA ALA A 228 9.41 1.71 11.12
C ALA A 228 10.79 1.55 10.47
N TYR A 229 11.74 0.91 11.16
CA TYR A 229 13.04 0.54 10.60
C TYR A 229 12.92 -0.54 9.52
N ALA A 230 12.18 -1.60 9.79
CA ALA A 230 11.96 -2.68 8.80
C ALA A 230 11.35 -2.15 7.50
N PHE A 231 10.34 -1.30 7.61
CA PHE A 231 9.68 -0.67 6.44
C PHE A 231 10.60 0.32 5.74
N HIS A 232 11.47 1.00 6.46
CA HIS A 232 12.46 1.89 5.84
C HIS A 232 13.38 1.13 4.88
N PHE A 233 13.89 -0.03 5.25
CA PHE A 233 14.76 -0.83 4.37
C PHE A 233 13.96 -1.45 3.21
N ALA A 234 12.76 -1.93 3.47
CA ALA A 234 11.89 -2.47 2.43
C ALA A 234 11.50 -1.41 1.38
N ARG A 235 11.17 -0.15 1.82
CA ARG A 235 10.85 0.94 0.89
C ARG A 235 12.05 1.37 0.04
N ARG A 236 13.27 1.37 0.61
CA ARG A 236 14.49 1.66 -0.17
C ARG A 236 14.67 0.64 -1.28
N TYR A 237 14.58 -0.63 -0.95
CA TYR A 237 14.64 -1.70 -1.93
C TYR A 237 13.58 -1.54 -3.03
N LEU A 238 12.34 -1.16 -2.67
CA LEU A 238 11.29 -0.89 -3.66
C LEU A 238 11.66 0.26 -4.59
N VAL A 239 12.20 1.36 -4.07
CA VAL A 239 12.64 2.52 -4.87
C VAL A 239 13.79 2.14 -5.80
N ASP A 240 14.76 1.36 -5.31
CA ASP A 240 15.89 0.89 -6.12
C ASP A 240 15.41 0.00 -7.27
N LYS A 241 14.49 -0.94 -7.01
CA LYS A 241 13.87 -1.79 -8.02
C LYS A 241 13.02 -1.01 -9.03
N TYR A 242 12.27 -0.03 -8.57
CA TYR A 242 11.53 0.87 -9.46
C TYR A 242 12.46 1.68 -10.37
N SER A 243 13.57 2.17 -9.83
CA SER A 243 14.58 2.91 -10.60
C SER A 243 15.26 2.00 -11.64
N GLU A 244 15.54 0.74 -11.30
CA GLU A 244 16.05 -0.27 -12.20
C GLU A 244 15.07 -0.55 -13.35
N MET A 245 13.78 -0.76 -13.02
CA MET A 245 12.70 -0.94 -14.00
C MET A 245 12.63 0.21 -15.02
N LYS A 246 12.71 1.45 -14.54
CA LYS A 246 12.65 2.64 -15.43
C LYS A 246 13.87 2.78 -16.33
N LYS A 247 15.02 2.22 -15.95
CA LYS A 247 16.26 2.25 -16.75
C LYS A 247 16.31 1.14 -17.80
N THR A 248 15.85 -0.05 -17.45
CA THR A 248 16.04 -1.26 -18.26
C THR A 248 14.88 -1.53 -19.22
N ASN A 249 13.66 -1.08 -18.89
CA ASN A 249 12.41 -1.47 -19.57
C ASN A 249 12.21 -3.01 -19.67
N ASP A 250 12.77 -3.76 -18.72
CA ASP A 250 12.68 -5.21 -18.66
C ASP A 250 11.28 -5.63 -18.18
N GLU A 251 10.63 -6.55 -18.91
CA GLU A 251 9.27 -7.02 -18.61
C GLU A 251 9.22 -7.81 -17.30
N ASP A 252 10.24 -8.61 -16.98
CA ASP A 252 10.29 -9.42 -15.75
C ASP A 252 10.48 -8.52 -14.52
N ILE A 253 11.40 -7.55 -14.61
CA ILE A 253 11.58 -6.54 -13.55
C ILE A 253 10.30 -5.73 -13.36
N SER A 254 9.61 -5.39 -14.44
CA SER A 254 8.34 -4.65 -14.40
C SER A 254 7.24 -5.43 -13.68
N ALA A 255 7.12 -6.74 -13.95
CA ALA A 255 6.19 -7.62 -13.27
C ALA A 255 6.50 -7.76 -11.77
N ASP A 256 7.77 -7.95 -11.42
CA ASP A 256 8.21 -8.04 -10.02
C ASP A 256 7.94 -6.74 -9.24
N VAL A 257 8.23 -5.58 -9.83
CA VAL A 257 7.98 -4.27 -9.20
C VAL A 257 6.48 -4.02 -9.03
N HIS A 258 5.65 -4.46 -9.98
CA HIS A 258 4.20 -4.36 -9.88
C HIS A 258 3.67 -5.13 -8.66
N VAL A 259 4.11 -6.38 -8.45
CA VAL A 259 3.72 -7.21 -7.31
C VAL A 259 4.28 -6.66 -6.00
N LEU A 260 5.56 -6.29 -5.98
CA LEU A 260 6.24 -5.74 -4.82
C LEU A 260 5.61 -4.41 -4.36
N SER A 261 5.34 -3.49 -5.29
CA SER A 261 4.70 -2.20 -4.98
C SER A 261 3.28 -2.39 -4.46
N SER A 262 2.51 -3.31 -5.05
CA SER A 262 1.16 -3.65 -4.60
C SER A 262 1.15 -4.20 -3.17
N GLY A 263 2.05 -5.12 -2.86
CA GLY A 263 2.16 -5.71 -1.54
C GLY A 263 2.66 -4.72 -0.48
N LEU A 264 3.76 -4.03 -0.73
CA LEU A 264 4.34 -3.08 0.22
C LEU A 264 3.41 -1.88 0.47
N LYS A 265 2.79 -1.32 -0.59
CA LYS A 265 1.80 -0.24 -0.43
C LYS A 265 0.66 -0.70 0.47
N SER A 266 0.05 -1.84 0.19
CA SER A 266 -1.09 -2.33 0.95
C SER A 266 -0.76 -2.60 2.42
N TYR A 267 0.34 -3.29 2.67
CA TYR A 267 0.75 -3.67 4.02
C TYR A 267 1.18 -2.46 4.85
N ILE A 268 2.05 -1.60 4.30
CA ILE A 268 2.62 -0.45 5.01
C ILE A 268 1.54 0.60 5.30
N THR A 269 0.65 0.90 4.34
CA THR A 269 -0.41 1.89 4.57
C THR A 269 -1.41 1.41 5.63
N SER A 270 -1.83 0.14 5.60
CA SER A 270 -2.71 -0.45 6.62
C SER A 270 -2.06 -0.47 8.01
N TYR A 271 -0.78 -0.82 8.09
CA TYR A 271 -0.02 -0.81 9.34
C TYR A 271 0.09 0.60 9.91
N THR A 272 0.47 1.58 9.08
CA THR A 272 0.64 2.98 9.48
C THR A 272 -0.66 3.60 9.96
N ALA A 273 -1.79 3.35 9.29
CA ALA A 273 -3.10 3.84 9.71
C ALA A 273 -3.47 3.39 11.13
N LYS A 274 -3.25 2.13 11.44
CA LYS A 274 -3.46 1.58 12.81
C LYS A 274 -2.48 2.17 13.81
N SER A 275 -1.22 2.34 13.41
CA SER A 275 -0.14 2.84 14.25
C SER A 275 -0.35 4.28 14.70
N ILE A 276 -0.84 5.16 13.83
CA ILE A 276 -1.13 6.55 14.20
C ILE A 276 -2.16 6.61 15.34
N SER A 277 -3.19 5.77 15.29
CA SER A 277 -4.19 5.69 16.36
C SER A 277 -3.59 5.21 17.68
N ILE A 278 -2.73 4.18 17.66
CA ILE A 278 -2.03 3.68 18.85
C ILE A 278 -1.09 4.75 19.42
N CYS A 279 -0.34 5.46 18.58
CA CYS A 279 0.52 6.57 19.00
C CYS A 279 -0.30 7.68 19.67
N ARG A 280 -1.44 8.06 19.08
CA ARG A 280 -2.35 9.05 19.66
C ARG A 280 -2.83 8.62 21.06
N GLU A 281 -3.26 7.37 21.19
CA GLU A 281 -3.73 6.82 22.46
C GLU A 281 -2.63 6.77 23.51
N SER A 282 -1.40 6.44 23.10
CA SER A 282 -0.23 6.38 23.98
C SER A 282 0.19 7.76 24.55
N CYS A 283 -0.30 8.86 23.97
CA CYS A 283 -0.08 10.22 24.47
C CYS A 283 -1.24 10.75 25.35
N GLY A 284 -2.21 9.91 25.72
CA GLY A 284 -3.35 10.30 26.57
C GLY A 284 -4.12 11.49 25.98
N GLY A 285 -4.52 12.43 26.84
CA GLY A 285 -5.24 13.64 26.45
C GLY A 285 -4.43 14.56 25.55
N HIS A 286 -3.12 14.64 25.70
CA HIS A 286 -2.27 15.42 24.81
C HIS A 286 -2.25 14.88 23.37
N GLY A 287 -2.41 13.56 23.17
CA GLY A 287 -2.57 12.98 21.84
C GLY A 287 -3.87 13.42 21.14
N TYR A 288 -4.88 13.86 21.88
CA TYR A 288 -6.15 14.33 21.33
C TYR A 288 -6.12 15.82 20.93
N ALA A 289 -5.18 16.60 21.45
CA ALA A 289 -5.01 18.00 21.10
C ALA A 289 -4.56 18.16 19.63
N ALA A 290 -5.27 18.97 18.85
CA ALA A 290 -5.00 19.16 17.42
C ALA A 290 -3.58 19.68 17.14
N VAL A 291 -3.02 20.51 18.03
CA VAL A 291 -1.65 21.04 17.92
C VAL A 291 -0.59 19.93 17.90
N ASN A 292 -0.86 18.78 18.49
CA ASN A 292 0.02 17.61 18.49
C ASN A 292 -0.15 16.70 17.27
N ARG A 293 -0.91 17.13 16.26
CA ARG A 293 -0.97 16.65 14.88
C ARG A 293 -1.52 15.23 14.64
N PHE A 294 -1.72 14.39 15.62
CA PHE A 294 -2.18 13.02 15.38
C PHE A 294 -3.49 12.97 14.60
N GLY A 295 -4.43 13.89 14.88
CA GLY A 295 -5.68 14.01 14.11
C GLY A 295 -5.43 14.32 12.63
N GLY A 296 -4.59 15.31 12.34
CA GLY A 296 -4.21 15.67 10.98
C GLY A 296 -3.47 14.54 10.25
N LEU A 297 -2.45 13.94 10.89
CA LEU A 297 -1.71 12.81 10.33
C LEU A 297 -2.63 11.63 10.00
N ARG A 298 -3.58 11.32 10.90
CA ARG A 298 -4.54 10.24 10.70
C ARG A 298 -5.47 10.53 9.53
N ASN A 299 -6.04 11.73 9.49
CA ASN A 299 -7.00 12.13 8.47
C ASN A 299 -6.36 12.18 7.07
N ASP A 300 -5.17 12.76 6.96
CA ASP A 300 -4.45 12.86 5.67
C ASP A 300 -3.94 11.51 5.19
N HIS A 301 -3.58 10.61 6.10
CA HIS A 301 -3.09 9.28 5.75
C HIS A 301 -4.21 8.28 5.40
N ASP A 302 -5.43 8.48 5.88
CA ASP A 302 -6.51 7.48 5.78
C ASP A 302 -6.76 7.01 4.37
N ILE A 303 -6.79 7.94 3.41
CA ILE A 303 -7.04 7.65 1.99
C ILE A 303 -5.94 6.81 1.33
N PHE A 304 -4.73 6.74 1.91
CA PHE A 304 -3.62 5.94 1.36
C PHE A 304 -3.94 4.45 1.29
N GLN A 305 -4.90 3.99 2.07
CA GLN A 305 -5.38 2.61 2.03
C GLN A 305 -6.27 2.33 0.80
N THR A 306 -6.81 3.37 0.17
CA THR A 306 -7.85 3.27 -0.87
C THR A 306 -7.35 3.68 -2.26
N PHE A 307 -6.78 4.87 -2.40
CA PHE A 307 -6.36 5.36 -3.72
C PHE A 307 -5.06 4.69 -4.21
N GLU A 308 -4.72 4.86 -5.49
CA GLU A 308 -3.65 4.11 -6.19
C GLU A 308 -3.84 2.58 -6.12
N GLY A 309 -5.08 2.15 -5.93
CA GLY A 309 -5.54 0.78 -5.76
C GLY A 309 -5.90 0.45 -4.32
N ASP A 310 -7.13 0.01 -4.11
CA ASP A 310 -7.61 -0.47 -2.81
C ASP A 310 -6.71 -1.61 -2.29
N ASN A 311 -6.37 -1.57 -1.01
CA ASN A 311 -5.44 -2.53 -0.40
C ASN A 311 -5.90 -3.98 -0.55
N THR A 312 -7.21 -4.26 -0.41
CA THR A 312 -7.77 -5.61 -0.56
C THR A 312 -7.61 -6.09 -2.01
N VAL A 313 -7.81 -5.20 -2.99
CA VAL A 313 -7.65 -5.53 -4.40
C VAL A 313 -6.18 -5.78 -4.75
N LEU A 314 -5.27 -4.95 -4.24
CA LEU A 314 -3.83 -5.11 -4.48
C LEU A 314 -3.27 -6.40 -3.87
N LEU A 315 -3.70 -6.76 -2.66
CA LEU A 315 -3.29 -8.03 -2.03
C LEU A 315 -3.80 -9.25 -2.80
N GLN A 316 -4.97 -9.16 -3.45
CA GLN A 316 -5.43 -10.23 -4.36
C GLN A 316 -4.52 -10.39 -5.59
N GLN A 317 -4.00 -9.29 -6.12
CA GLN A 317 -3.02 -9.33 -7.21
C GLN A 317 -1.74 -10.05 -6.78
N VAL A 318 -1.22 -9.74 -5.58
CA VAL A 318 -0.06 -10.42 -4.99
C VAL A 318 -0.34 -11.92 -4.83
N ALA A 319 -1.48 -12.30 -4.25
CA ALA A 319 -1.86 -13.71 -4.08
C ALA A 319 -2.01 -14.44 -5.43
N GLY A 320 -2.60 -13.77 -6.42
CA GLY A 320 -2.76 -14.31 -7.78
C GLY A 320 -1.42 -14.59 -8.45
N ASP A 321 -0.45 -13.69 -8.30
CA ASP A 321 0.90 -13.88 -8.81
C ASP A 321 1.62 -15.05 -8.12
N LEU A 322 1.56 -15.12 -6.79
CA LEU A 322 2.12 -16.24 -6.03
C LEU A 322 1.54 -17.60 -6.47
N LEU A 323 0.24 -17.68 -6.71
CA LEU A 323 -0.41 -18.88 -7.22
C LEU A 323 -0.01 -19.21 -8.65
N LYS A 324 0.13 -18.21 -9.51
CA LYS A 324 0.62 -18.41 -10.89
C LYS A 324 2.03 -18.97 -10.90
N GLN A 325 2.93 -18.42 -10.10
CA GLN A 325 4.29 -18.89 -9.95
C GLN A 325 4.33 -20.32 -9.34
N TYR A 326 3.46 -20.62 -8.38
CA TYR A 326 3.30 -21.97 -7.83
C TYR A 326 2.89 -22.98 -8.90
N GLN A 327 1.92 -22.63 -9.77
CA GLN A 327 1.48 -23.50 -10.87
C GLN A 327 2.57 -23.73 -11.92
N GLN A 328 3.35 -22.68 -12.27
CA GLN A 328 4.44 -22.76 -13.23
C GLN A 328 5.53 -23.74 -12.77
N LYS A 329 5.82 -23.82 -11.47
CA LYS A 329 6.78 -24.77 -10.89
C LYS A 329 6.44 -26.22 -11.23
N PHE A 330 5.18 -26.59 -11.25
CA PHE A 330 4.74 -27.94 -11.60
C PHE A 330 4.74 -28.22 -13.12
N LYS A 331 4.87 -27.17 -13.96
CA LYS A 331 4.92 -27.26 -15.42
C LYS A 331 6.32 -27.08 -16.02
N GLY A 332 7.37 -26.93 -15.20
CA GLY A 332 8.77 -26.84 -15.67
C GLY A 332 9.19 -25.50 -16.28
N GLY A 333 8.48 -24.38 -16.00
CA GLY A 333 8.82 -23.04 -16.54
C GLY A 333 9.93 -22.30 -15.79
N THR A 334 10.59 -21.34 -16.48
CA THR A 334 11.58 -20.40 -15.91
C THR A 334 10.92 -19.45 -14.91
N LEU A 335 11.61 -19.18 -13.81
CA LEU A 335 11.06 -18.52 -12.61
C LEU A 335 11.61 -17.11 -12.43
N SER A 336 10.77 -16.18 -11.92
CA SER A 336 11.20 -14.81 -11.60
C SER A 336 12.16 -14.73 -10.39
N VAL A 337 12.92 -13.65 -10.29
CA VAL A 337 13.94 -13.44 -9.24
C VAL A 337 13.35 -13.47 -7.83
N THR A 338 12.14 -12.93 -7.65
CA THR A 338 11.41 -12.93 -6.35
C THR A 338 11.05 -14.35 -5.92
N TRP A 339 10.79 -15.23 -6.87
CA TRP A 339 10.47 -16.64 -6.63
C TRP A 339 11.69 -17.49 -6.31
N ASN A 340 12.84 -17.21 -6.93
CA ASN A 340 14.08 -17.91 -6.57
C ASN A 340 14.38 -17.80 -5.08
N TYR A 341 14.03 -16.67 -4.48
CA TYR A 341 14.12 -16.45 -3.05
C TYR A 341 13.16 -17.33 -2.21
N LEU A 342 11.94 -17.57 -2.68
CA LEU A 342 10.98 -18.47 -2.04
C LEU A 342 11.24 -19.94 -2.39
N ARG A 343 11.73 -20.22 -3.60
CA ARG A 343 11.99 -21.59 -4.10
C ARG A 343 12.97 -22.37 -3.23
N ASP A 344 14.09 -21.78 -2.87
CA ASP A 344 15.13 -22.44 -2.08
C ASP A 344 14.63 -22.81 -0.69
N SER A 345 13.67 -22.05 -0.18
CA SER A 345 12.98 -22.35 1.06
C SER A 345 11.91 -23.44 0.89
N MET A 346 11.11 -23.41 -0.18
CA MET A 346 9.97 -24.33 -0.37
C MET A 346 10.40 -25.76 -0.68
N SER A 347 11.43 -25.98 -1.49
CA SER A 347 11.90 -27.34 -1.80
C SER A 347 12.44 -28.04 -0.56
N THR A 348 13.06 -27.30 0.35
CA THR A 348 13.59 -27.81 1.60
C THR A 348 12.49 -28.10 2.63
N TYR A 349 11.43 -27.27 2.67
CA TYR A 349 10.39 -27.38 3.70
C TYR A 349 9.19 -28.26 3.33
N LEU A 350 8.88 -28.44 2.05
CA LEU A 350 7.78 -29.33 1.63
C LEU A 350 8.18 -30.81 1.65
N SER A 351 9.46 -31.11 1.57
CA SER A 351 10.00 -32.48 1.53
C SER A 351 10.50 -32.99 2.89
N GLN A 352 10.61 -32.16 3.91
CA GLN A 352 11.07 -32.59 5.23
C GLN A 352 9.93 -32.61 6.25
N PRO A 353 9.80 -33.67 7.07
CA PRO A 353 9.06 -33.59 8.32
C PRO A 353 9.73 -32.48 9.16
N ASN A 354 8.92 -31.57 9.67
CA ASN A 354 9.27 -30.33 10.35
C ASN A 354 10.55 -30.46 11.24
N PRO A 355 11.72 -29.99 10.80
CA PRO A 355 12.97 -30.20 11.54
C PRO A 355 13.14 -29.22 12.71
N VAL A 356 12.30 -28.19 12.81
CA VAL A 356 12.49 -27.05 13.73
C VAL A 356 11.67 -27.21 15.02
N THR A 357 10.68 -28.10 15.04
CA THR A 357 9.80 -28.27 16.21
C THR A 357 10.45 -28.99 17.37
N ALA A 358 11.44 -29.82 17.10
CA ALA A 358 11.80 -30.83 18.06
C ALA A 358 12.85 -30.38 19.10
N ARG A 359 13.60 -29.30 18.89
CA ARG A 359 14.68 -28.95 19.81
C ARG A 359 14.66 -27.48 20.21
N TRP A 360 14.59 -27.26 21.50
CA TRP A 360 14.98 -26.02 22.16
C TRP A 360 16.51 -25.92 22.14
N GLU A 361 17.04 -24.96 21.39
CA GLU A 361 18.48 -24.73 21.24
C GLU A 361 18.95 -23.46 21.98
N GLY A 362 18.14 -22.95 22.91
CA GLY A 362 18.42 -21.73 23.66
C GLY A 362 17.87 -20.44 23.01
N GLU A 363 18.04 -19.32 23.72
CA GLU A 363 17.52 -18.01 23.26
C GLU A 363 18.29 -17.48 22.04
N ASP A 364 19.56 -17.80 21.91
CA ASP A 364 20.41 -17.39 20.78
C ASP A 364 19.87 -17.90 19.44
N HIS A 365 19.32 -19.12 19.43
CA HIS A 365 18.68 -19.66 18.24
C HIS A 365 17.49 -18.81 17.75
N LEU A 366 16.70 -18.22 18.66
CA LEU A 366 15.56 -17.35 18.30
C LEU A 366 16.01 -16.01 17.69
N ARG A 367 17.24 -15.59 18.01
CA ARG A 367 17.86 -14.37 17.48
C ARG A 367 18.65 -14.62 16.20
N ASP A 368 18.82 -15.87 15.79
CA ASP A 368 19.44 -16.19 14.50
C ASP A 368 18.56 -15.67 13.34
N PRO A 369 19.09 -14.78 12.47
CA PRO A 369 18.35 -14.26 11.33
C PRO A 369 17.89 -15.35 10.37
N LYS A 370 18.62 -16.49 10.32
CA LYS A 370 18.22 -17.64 9.51
C LYS A 370 16.93 -18.26 10.05
N PHE A 371 16.87 -18.54 11.36
CA PHE A 371 15.66 -19.05 12.01
C PHE A 371 14.47 -18.10 11.78
N GLN A 372 14.68 -16.81 12.02
CA GLN A 372 13.63 -15.80 11.86
C GLN A 372 13.06 -15.79 10.44
N LEU A 373 13.91 -15.74 9.42
CA LEU A 373 13.48 -15.72 8.03
C LEU A 373 12.86 -17.04 7.60
N ASP A 374 13.40 -18.16 8.05
CA ASP A 374 12.87 -19.49 7.76
C ASP A 374 11.46 -19.66 8.35
N ALA A 375 11.18 -19.12 9.53
CA ALA A 375 9.84 -19.11 10.11
C ALA A 375 8.83 -18.38 9.21
N PHE A 376 9.15 -17.18 8.73
CA PHE A 376 8.28 -16.41 7.84
C PHE A 376 8.04 -17.13 6.50
N ARG A 377 9.10 -17.68 5.92
CA ARG A 377 9.02 -18.42 4.66
C ARG A 377 8.20 -19.71 4.78
N TYR A 378 8.39 -20.44 5.88
CA TYR A 378 7.62 -21.64 6.19
C TYR A 378 6.11 -21.31 6.27
N ARG A 379 5.73 -20.28 7.02
CA ARG A 379 4.35 -19.80 7.11
C ARG A 379 3.78 -19.49 5.73
N THR A 380 4.49 -18.72 4.92
CA THR A 380 4.05 -18.37 3.56
C THR A 380 3.87 -19.60 2.68
N SER A 381 4.81 -20.55 2.73
CA SER A 381 4.74 -21.80 1.95
C SER A 381 3.57 -22.68 2.34
N ARG A 382 3.29 -22.80 3.64
CA ARG A 382 2.13 -23.56 4.15
C ARG A 382 0.80 -22.92 3.76
N LEU A 383 0.72 -21.61 3.86
CA LEU A 383 -0.48 -20.86 3.44
C LEU A 383 -0.71 -21.00 1.93
N LEU A 384 0.33 -20.89 1.11
CA LEU A 384 0.25 -21.05 -0.34
C LEU A 384 -0.27 -22.43 -0.74
N HIS A 385 0.29 -23.48 -0.15
CA HIS A 385 -0.18 -24.85 -0.37
C HIS A 385 -1.65 -25.03 0.05
N SER A 386 -2.02 -24.55 1.24
CA SER A 386 -3.38 -24.64 1.77
C SER A 386 -4.38 -23.91 0.88
N VAL A 387 -4.05 -22.69 0.43
CA VAL A 387 -4.92 -21.89 -0.44
C VAL A 387 -5.07 -22.56 -1.82
N ALA A 388 -3.99 -23.06 -2.41
CA ALA A 388 -4.04 -23.76 -3.70
C ALA A 388 -4.95 -24.99 -3.63
N ALA A 389 -4.82 -25.81 -2.58
CA ALA A 389 -5.68 -26.98 -2.38
C ALA A 389 -7.17 -26.61 -2.19
N ARG A 390 -7.47 -25.55 -1.42
CA ARG A 390 -8.83 -25.04 -1.22
C ARG A 390 -9.44 -24.51 -2.52
N LEU A 391 -8.70 -23.74 -3.29
CA LEU A 391 -9.15 -23.25 -4.60
C LEU A 391 -9.48 -24.41 -5.53
N GLN A 392 -8.59 -25.41 -5.63
CA GLN A 392 -8.83 -26.58 -6.46
C GLN A 392 -10.08 -27.36 -6.04
N LYS A 393 -10.31 -27.51 -4.73
CA LYS A 393 -11.51 -28.15 -4.18
C LYS A 393 -12.79 -27.39 -4.58
N HIS A 394 -12.80 -26.07 -4.37
CA HIS A 394 -13.98 -25.24 -4.63
C HIS A 394 -14.22 -24.97 -6.12
N MET A 395 -13.19 -25.01 -6.95
CA MET A 395 -13.30 -24.83 -8.40
C MET A 395 -14.30 -25.81 -9.04
N LYS A 396 -14.32 -27.05 -8.57
CA LYS A 396 -15.20 -28.10 -9.10
C LYS A 396 -16.69 -27.84 -8.86
N THR A 397 -17.04 -27.14 -7.78
CA THR A 397 -18.43 -26.93 -7.35
C THR A 397 -18.92 -25.50 -7.57
N LEU A 398 -18.04 -24.50 -7.48
CA LEU A 398 -18.41 -23.08 -7.49
C LEU A 398 -17.91 -22.34 -8.74
N GLY A 399 -17.13 -23.00 -9.60
CA GLY A 399 -16.46 -22.32 -10.71
C GLY A 399 -15.33 -21.38 -10.25
N GLY A 400 -14.67 -20.70 -11.19
CA GLY A 400 -13.49 -19.88 -10.90
C GLY A 400 -13.77 -18.72 -9.94
N PHE A 401 -14.78 -17.93 -10.24
CA PHE A 401 -15.14 -16.77 -9.41
C PHE A 401 -15.62 -17.18 -8.01
N GLY A 402 -16.49 -18.20 -7.92
CA GLY A 402 -17.01 -18.68 -6.64
C GLY A 402 -15.92 -19.25 -5.74
N ALA A 403 -14.98 -20.03 -6.31
CA ALA A 403 -13.83 -20.58 -5.60
C ALA A 403 -12.91 -19.46 -5.07
N TRP A 404 -12.59 -18.46 -5.89
CA TRP A 404 -11.79 -17.30 -5.51
C TRP A 404 -12.43 -16.54 -4.36
N ASN A 405 -13.70 -16.16 -4.50
CA ASN A 405 -14.44 -15.41 -3.48
C ASN A 405 -14.55 -16.19 -2.16
N ARG A 406 -14.75 -17.52 -2.23
CA ARG A 406 -14.81 -18.38 -1.04
C ARG A 406 -13.46 -18.47 -0.30
N CYS A 407 -12.35 -18.30 -1.01
CA CYS A 407 -11.00 -18.37 -0.45
C CYS A 407 -10.40 -16.98 -0.16
N LEU A 408 -11.14 -15.89 -0.36
CA LEU A 408 -10.60 -14.53 -0.39
C LEU A 408 -9.78 -14.18 0.86
N ASN A 409 -10.30 -14.43 2.06
CA ASN A 409 -9.56 -14.11 3.30
C ASN A 409 -8.25 -14.91 3.42
N HIS A 410 -8.22 -16.15 2.95
CA HIS A 410 -6.99 -16.95 2.92
C HIS A 410 -5.97 -16.41 1.90
N LEU A 411 -6.46 -15.88 0.77
CA LEU A 411 -5.62 -15.21 -0.24
C LEU A 411 -4.99 -13.94 0.32
N LEU A 412 -5.75 -13.12 1.04
CA LEU A 412 -5.24 -11.91 1.69
C LEU A 412 -4.17 -12.24 2.74
N THR A 413 -4.44 -13.21 3.61
CA THR A 413 -3.47 -13.67 4.63
C THR A 413 -2.18 -14.21 3.98
N LEU A 414 -2.29 -14.95 2.87
CA LEU A 414 -1.14 -15.41 2.09
C LEU A 414 -0.30 -14.22 1.58
N ALA A 415 -0.95 -13.24 0.98
CA ALA A 415 -0.28 -12.06 0.44
C ALA A 415 0.44 -11.26 1.54
N GLU A 416 -0.22 -11.00 2.66
CA GLU A 416 0.38 -10.32 3.82
C GLU A 416 1.58 -11.08 4.38
N SER A 417 1.46 -12.41 4.52
CA SER A 417 2.54 -13.28 4.97
C SER A 417 3.78 -13.20 4.05
N HIS A 418 3.56 -13.16 2.73
CA HIS A 418 4.62 -12.99 1.75
C HIS A 418 5.31 -11.62 1.91
N VAL A 419 4.53 -10.55 2.00
CA VAL A 419 5.06 -9.19 2.17
C VAL A 419 5.89 -9.07 3.44
N GLU A 420 5.44 -9.65 4.56
CA GLU A 420 6.21 -9.66 5.80
C GLU A 420 7.55 -10.41 5.65
N ALA A 421 7.58 -11.52 4.92
CA ALA A 421 8.83 -12.25 4.64
C ALA A 421 9.79 -11.41 3.79
N VAL A 422 9.30 -10.66 2.80
CA VAL A 422 10.10 -9.74 2.00
C VAL A 422 10.67 -8.62 2.88
N ILE A 423 9.87 -8.00 3.72
CA ILE A 423 10.30 -6.92 4.62
C ILE A 423 11.42 -7.40 5.54
N LEU A 424 11.26 -8.56 6.18
CA LEU A 424 12.29 -9.12 7.09
C LEU A 424 13.58 -9.41 6.35
N ALA A 425 13.50 -9.97 5.15
CA ALA A 425 14.68 -10.26 4.35
C ALA A 425 15.48 -8.99 4.01
N ARG A 426 14.80 -7.90 3.63
CA ARG A 426 15.47 -6.62 3.35
C ARG A 426 16.08 -6.03 4.63
N PHE A 427 15.45 -6.22 5.78
CA PHE A 427 16.05 -5.79 7.04
C PHE A 427 17.30 -6.60 7.39
N ILE A 428 17.29 -7.92 7.24
CA ILE A 428 18.46 -8.79 7.46
C ILE A 428 19.64 -8.37 6.57
N GLU A 429 19.39 -8.11 5.29
CA GLU A 429 20.41 -7.64 4.35
C GLU A 429 20.98 -6.28 4.76
N ALA A 430 20.12 -5.35 5.16
CA ALA A 430 20.56 -4.04 5.62
C ALA A 430 21.44 -4.13 6.88
N VAL A 431 21.10 -4.99 7.83
CA VAL A 431 21.93 -5.25 9.02
C VAL A 431 23.27 -5.85 8.62
N LYS A 432 23.27 -6.82 7.70
CA LYS A 432 24.50 -7.47 7.20
C LYS A 432 25.43 -6.49 6.51
N SER A 433 24.89 -5.57 5.73
CA SER A 433 25.65 -4.58 4.95
C SER A 433 26.01 -3.31 5.74
N CYS A 434 25.57 -3.18 7.00
CA CYS A 434 25.89 -2.02 7.82
C CYS A 434 27.39 -1.98 8.14
N PRO A 435 28.14 -0.93 7.75
CA PRO A 435 29.58 -0.88 7.91
C PRO A 435 30.01 -0.64 9.38
N ASP A 436 29.25 0.16 10.12
CA ASP A 436 29.56 0.49 11.51
C ASP A 436 29.12 -0.62 12.47
N ALA A 437 30.07 -1.12 13.29
CA ALA A 437 29.83 -2.26 14.18
C ALA A 437 28.82 -1.92 15.29
N LYS A 438 28.88 -0.72 15.89
CA LYS A 438 27.97 -0.32 16.97
C LYS A 438 26.53 -0.16 16.45
N THR A 439 26.36 0.52 15.34
CA THR A 439 25.06 0.65 14.66
C THR A 439 24.51 -0.71 14.27
N ARG A 440 25.37 -1.62 13.79
CA ARG A 440 24.95 -2.98 13.41
C ARG A 440 24.39 -3.76 14.61
N GLU A 441 24.99 -3.65 15.79
CA GLU A 441 24.48 -4.32 17.00
C GLU A 441 23.10 -3.77 17.42
N VAL A 442 22.91 -2.46 17.37
CA VAL A 442 21.60 -1.84 17.63
C VAL A 442 20.57 -2.28 16.58
N LEU A 443 20.95 -2.31 15.31
CA LEU A 443 20.04 -2.77 14.24
C LEU A 443 19.70 -4.26 14.36
N LYS A 444 20.60 -5.12 14.86
CA LYS A 444 20.30 -6.51 15.20
C LYS A 444 19.22 -6.61 16.28
N LEU A 445 19.36 -5.82 17.35
CA LEU A 445 18.37 -5.75 18.42
C LEU A 445 16.97 -5.37 17.89
N VAL A 446 16.92 -4.33 17.07
CA VAL A 446 15.68 -3.82 16.48
C VAL A 446 15.07 -4.84 15.50
N ARG A 447 15.89 -5.52 14.68
CA ARG A 447 15.46 -6.59 13.78
C ARG A 447 14.87 -7.78 14.56
N ASP A 448 15.55 -8.22 15.61
CA ASP A 448 15.12 -9.34 16.44
C ASP A 448 13.74 -9.05 17.06
N LEU A 449 13.55 -7.84 17.58
CA LEU A 449 12.25 -7.43 18.10
C LEU A 449 11.18 -7.44 17.00
N TYR A 450 11.47 -6.88 15.81
CA TYR A 450 10.53 -6.91 14.70
C TYR A 450 10.11 -8.34 14.33
N ALA A 451 11.09 -9.22 14.13
CA ALA A 451 10.83 -10.58 13.69
C ALA A 451 10.02 -11.38 14.72
N LEU A 452 10.45 -11.34 15.99
CA LEU A 452 9.82 -12.13 17.06
C LEU A 452 8.44 -11.59 17.47
N ASP A 453 8.22 -10.28 17.45
CA ASP A 453 6.90 -9.69 17.65
C ASP A 453 5.91 -10.13 16.56
N ARG A 454 6.35 -10.18 15.29
CA ARG A 454 5.50 -10.69 14.20
C ARG A 454 5.18 -12.17 14.35
N ILE A 455 6.17 -13.00 14.71
CA ILE A 455 5.95 -14.43 14.99
C ILE A 455 4.99 -14.59 16.18
N TRP A 456 5.18 -13.81 17.25
CA TRP A 456 4.32 -13.87 18.43
C TRP A 456 2.88 -13.47 18.12
N LYS A 457 2.66 -12.41 17.36
CA LYS A 457 1.31 -11.96 16.98
C LYS A 457 0.54 -12.95 16.11
N ASP A 458 1.25 -13.81 15.38
CA ASP A 458 0.66 -14.89 14.57
C ASP A 458 1.00 -16.29 15.12
N ILE A 459 1.31 -16.40 16.41
CA ILE A 459 1.77 -17.64 17.03
C ILE A 459 0.79 -18.80 16.85
N GLY A 460 -0.51 -18.50 16.72
CA GLY A 460 -1.55 -19.49 16.45
C GLY A 460 -1.31 -20.25 15.14
N THR A 461 -0.97 -19.55 14.06
CA THR A 461 -0.64 -20.17 12.77
C THR A 461 0.58 -21.09 12.89
N TYR A 462 1.65 -20.61 13.54
CA TYR A 462 2.86 -21.39 13.73
C TYR A 462 2.64 -22.65 14.59
N ARG A 463 1.77 -22.56 15.59
CA ARG A 463 1.41 -23.70 16.44
C ARG A 463 0.49 -24.71 15.73
N ASN A 464 -0.44 -24.23 14.92
CA ASN A 464 -1.37 -25.09 14.20
C ASN A 464 -0.69 -26.00 13.15
N VAL A 465 0.51 -25.64 12.74
CA VAL A 465 1.32 -26.42 11.80
C VAL A 465 2.54 -27.09 12.45
N ASP A 466 2.55 -27.14 13.78
CA ASP A 466 3.61 -27.71 14.63
C ASP A 466 5.02 -27.15 14.34
N TYR A 467 5.09 -25.90 13.84
CA TYR A 467 6.38 -25.23 13.62
C TYR A 467 6.99 -24.70 14.91
N VAL A 468 6.17 -24.27 15.86
CA VAL A 468 6.58 -23.77 17.18
C VAL A 468 5.91 -24.56 18.28
N ALA A 469 6.70 -25.34 19.04
CA ALA A 469 6.22 -26.06 20.21
C ALA A 469 5.77 -25.10 21.33
N PRO A 470 4.90 -25.52 22.28
CA PRO A 470 4.39 -24.66 23.36
C PRO A 470 5.48 -23.97 24.18
N ASN A 471 6.56 -24.68 24.50
CA ASN A 471 7.69 -24.10 25.27
C ASN A 471 8.45 -23.05 24.48
N LYS A 472 8.64 -23.28 23.18
CA LYS A 472 9.27 -22.30 22.26
C LYS A 472 8.40 -21.05 22.09
N ALA A 473 7.06 -21.20 22.04
CA ALA A 473 6.13 -20.07 22.02
C ALA A 473 6.25 -19.20 23.28
N LYS A 474 6.33 -19.82 24.46
CA LYS A 474 6.56 -19.10 25.74
C LYS A 474 7.90 -18.37 25.73
N ALA A 475 8.95 -18.99 25.20
CA ALA A 475 10.27 -18.38 25.11
C ALA A 475 10.27 -17.18 24.13
N ILE A 476 9.60 -17.29 22.99
CA ILE A 476 9.43 -16.16 22.05
C ILE A 476 8.73 -14.98 22.77
N HIS A 477 7.65 -15.24 23.51
CA HIS A 477 6.95 -14.19 24.24
C HIS A 477 7.86 -13.49 25.26
N LYS A 478 8.55 -14.25 26.10
CA LYS A 478 9.50 -13.68 27.08
C LYS A 478 10.63 -12.89 26.41
N LEU A 479 11.09 -13.35 25.26
CA LEU A 479 12.14 -12.67 24.52
C LEU A 479 11.63 -11.37 23.87
N VAL A 480 10.39 -11.32 23.42
CA VAL A 480 9.73 -10.09 22.94
C VAL A 480 9.63 -9.06 24.07
N ASP A 481 9.27 -9.48 25.30
CA ASP A 481 9.26 -8.61 26.48
C ASP A 481 10.65 -8.04 26.76
N TYR A 482 11.66 -8.92 26.81
CA TYR A 482 13.03 -8.52 27.05
C TYR A 482 13.57 -7.58 25.96
N LEU A 483 13.37 -7.90 24.69
CA LEU A 483 13.82 -7.08 23.56
C LEU A 483 13.11 -5.72 23.54
N SER A 484 11.82 -5.68 23.89
CA SER A 484 11.09 -4.41 24.02
C SER A 484 11.71 -3.51 25.08
N TYR A 485 12.11 -4.07 26.22
CA TYR A 485 12.85 -3.34 27.23
C TYR A 485 14.24 -2.88 26.74
N GLN A 486 15.00 -3.75 26.05
CA GLN A 486 16.32 -3.37 25.52
C GLN A 486 16.21 -2.25 24.46
N VAL A 487 15.22 -2.30 23.57
CA VAL A 487 14.95 -1.24 22.58
C VAL A 487 14.51 0.05 23.29
N ARG A 488 13.76 -0.05 24.40
CA ARG A 488 13.40 1.12 25.21
C ARG A 488 14.64 1.89 25.71
N LEU A 489 15.71 1.19 26.07
CA LEU A 489 16.94 1.83 26.60
C LEU A 489 17.63 2.74 25.58
N VAL A 490 17.43 2.48 24.28
CA VAL A 490 17.99 3.25 23.16
C VAL A 490 16.90 3.88 22.28
N ALA A 491 15.68 4.00 22.80
CA ALA A 491 14.52 4.44 22.01
C ALA A 491 14.66 5.91 21.56
N ARG A 492 15.29 6.77 22.36
CA ARG A 492 15.53 8.15 22.01
C ARG A 492 16.47 8.25 20.81
N GLU A 493 17.60 7.59 20.89
CA GLU A 493 18.60 7.58 19.83
C GLU A 493 18.04 7.00 18.54
N LEU A 494 17.17 5.98 18.65
CA LEU A 494 16.50 5.39 17.48
C LEU A 494 15.52 6.34 16.81
N VAL A 495 14.73 7.11 17.55
CA VAL A 495 13.83 8.09 16.90
C VAL A 495 14.59 9.33 16.44
N ASP A 496 15.65 9.73 17.11
CA ASP A 496 16.50 10.85 16.70
C ASP A 496 17.30 10.50 15.43
N ALA A 497 17.68 9.23 15.25
CA ALA A 497 18.31 8.72 14.01
C ALA A 497 17.39 8.72 12.78
N PHE A 498 16.10 9.02 12.93
CA PHE A 498 15.24 9.30 11.78
C PHE A 498 15.54 10.66 11.13
N ASP A 499 16.30 11.50 11.79
CA ASP A 499 16.72 12.83 11.33
C ASP A 499 15.52 13.70 10.93
N LEU A 500 14.50 13.75 11.79
CA LEU A 500 13.31 14.55 11.60
C LEU A 500 13.45 15.88 12.36
N PRO A 501 13.63 17.00 11.65
CA PRO A 501 13.71 18.30 12.29
C PRO A 501 12.37 18.71 12.90
N ASP A 502 12.40 19.59 13.90
CA ASP A 502 11.22 20.04 14.63
C ASP A 502 10.20 20.74 13.71
N GLU A 503 10.65 21.37 12.62
CA GLU A 503 9.80 21.96 11.58
C GLU A 503 8.97 20.93 10.81
N VAL A 504 9.42 19.68 10.76
CA VAL A 504 8.68 18.53 10.20
C VAL A 504 7.78 17.90 11.26
N ILE A 505 8.27 17.74 12.48
CA ILE A 505 7.50 17.15 13.59
C ILE A 505 6.31 18.04 13.94
N ARG A 506 6.51 19.33 14.17
CA ARG A 506 5.48 20.35 14.48
C ARG A 506 4.44 19.92 15.52
N ALA A 507 4.82 19.07 16.45
CA ALA A 507 4.00 18.60 17.55
C ALA A 507 4.73 18.91 18.86
N PRO A 508 4.31 19.89 19.65
CA PRO A 508 5.04 20.35 20.85
C PRO A 508 5.46 19.21 21.79
N ILE A 509 4.61 18.21 21.99
CA ILE A 509 4.92 17.06 22.84
C ILE A 509 5.99 16.10 22.27
N GLY A 510 6.33 16.23 20.99
CA GLY A 510 7.33 15.42 20.29
C GLY A 510 8.58 16.20 19.90
N MET A 511 8.64 17.49 20.19
CA MET A 511 9.78 18.35 19.95
C MET A 511 10.78 18.25 21.11
N GLN A 512 11.88 18.99 21.06
CA GLN A 512 12.86 18.99 22.13
C GLN A 512 12.30 19.58 23.44
N LEU A 513 12.95 19.32 24.57
CA LEU A 513 12.48 19.67 25.92
C LEU A 513 12.01 21.11 26.10
N GLU A 514 12.70 22.06 25.46
CA GLU A 514 12.36 23.48 25.54
C GLU A 514 11.02 23.82 24.89
N ALA A 515 10.70 23.19 23.76
CA ALA A 515 9.43 23.40 23.07
C ALA A 515 8.24 22.77 23.84
N TYR A 516 8.46 21.67 24.54
CA TYR A 516 7.44 21.09 25.44
C TYR A 516 7.16 22.00 26.64
N ALA A 517 8.18 22.59 27.23
CA ALA A 517 8.04 23.57 28.31
C ALA A 517 7.28 24.83 27.86
N GLN A 518 7.59 25.35 26.67
CA GLN A 518 6.86 26.47 26.07
C GLN A 518 5.40 26.12 25.77
N TYR A 519 5.12 24.92 25.29
CA TYR A 519 3.76 24.44 25.07
C TYR A 519 2.94 24.44 26.36
N THR A 520 3.47 23.96 27.46
CA THR A 520 2.80 23.96 28.77
C THR A 520 2.55 25.36 29.30
N GLN A 521 3.42 26.32 29.00
CA GLN A 521 3.23 27.74 29.34
C GLN A 521 2.19 28.42 28.44
N CYS A 522 2.14 28.12 27.14
CA CYS A 522 1.17 28.72 26.21
C CYS A 522 -0.28 28.25 26.45
N VAL A 523 -0.49 27.13 27.13
CA VAL A 523 -1.84 26.60 27.44
C VAL A 523 -2.40 27.22 28.74
N GLY A 524 -1.69 28.18 29.34
CA GLY A 524 -2.25 29.08 30.36
C GLY A 524 -2.38 28.46 31.75
N PHE A 525 -1.35 27.79 32.23
CA PHE A 525 -1.20 27.43 33.65
C PHE A 525 -0.02 28.15 34.26
#